data_0b8c8587d6a7c6ed401a5e2eeae4b485
#
_entry.id   0b8c8587d6a7c6ed401a5e2eeae4b485
#
_cell.length_a   1.000
_cell.length_b   1.000
_cell.length_c   1.000
_cell.angle_alpha   90.00
_cell.angle_beta   90.00
_cell.angle_gamma   90.00
#
_symmetry.space_group_name_H-M   'P 1'
#
loop_
_entity.id
_entity.type
_entity.pdbx_description
1 polymer ?
#
loop_
_entity_poly.entity_id
_entity_poly.type
_entity_poly.pdbx_seq_one_letter_code
_entity_poly.pdbx_strand_id
1 'polypeptide(L)'
;MKEVTEFLKKAGAFYLGTVDGDQPEIRPIGVFQEYDGRLFTAVGQHKKVYAQIMKNPKIVICAMSENRWIRVRAKAVPAEQAIVDRVFADNPFLHTIYNDQSGLKLGVLELTEGEVEFCSMMGPERTEKL
;
A
#
# COMPACT_ATOMS: atom_id res chain seq x y z
N MET A 1 7.80 7.59 -9.49
CA MET A 1 6.68 6.94 -8.77
C MET A 1 5.49 7.83 -8.44
N LYS A 2 5.58 9.11 -8.75
CA LYS A 2 4.42 10.03 -8.64
C LYS A 2 3.24 9.58 -9.49
N GLU A 3 3.50 9.03 -10.66
CA GLU A 3 2.46 8.51 -11.56
C GLU A 3 1.61 7.42 -10.89
N VAL A 4 2.22 6.56 -10.09
CA VAL A 4 1.49 5.52 -9.34
C VAL A 4 0.55 6.16 -8.34
N THR A 5 1.05 7.12 -7.56
CA THR A 5 0.24 7.81 -6.55
C THR A 5 -0.91 8.57 -7.19
N GLU A 6 -0.66 9.26 -8.29
CA GLU A 6 -1.69 9.99 -9.03
C GLU A 6 -2.77 9.04 -9.58
N PHE A 7 -2.34 7.87 -10.09
CA PHE A 7 -3.27 6.86 -10.56
C PHE A 7 -4.17 6.36 -9.44
N LEU A 8 -3.58 6.04 -8.28
CA LEU A 8 -4.34 5.53 -7.13
C LEU A 8 -5.33 6.57 -6.60
N LYS A 9 -4.95 7.84 -6.56
CA LYS A 9 -5.85 8.92 -6.17
C LYS A 9 -7.03 9.04 -7.14
N LYS A 10 -6.77 8.95 -8.43
CA LYS A 10 -7.80 9.03 -9.46
C LYS A 10 -8.74 7.82 -9.42
N ALA A 11 -8.21 6.64 -9.15
CA ALA A 11 -8.99 5.42 -9.01
C ALA A 11 -9.94 5.47 -7.81
N GLY A 12 -9.55 6.17 -6.74
CA GLY A 12 -10.34 6.35 -5.53
C GLY A 12 -10.29 5.17 -4.58
N ALA A 13 -10.35 3.95 -5.07
CA ALA A 13 -10.25 2.73 -4.28
C ALA A 13 -9.13 1.86 -4.83
N PHE A 14 -8.39 1.23 -3.94
CA PHE A 14 -7.39 0.26 -4.33
C PHE A 14 -7.36 -0.90 -3.34
N TYR A 15 -6.82 -2.02 -3.76
CA TYR A 15 -6.93 -3.29 -3.05
C TYR A 15 -5.55 -3.87 -2.81
N LEU A 16 -5.35 -4.38 -1.60
CA LEU A 16 -4.09 -4.98 -1.16
C LEU A 16 -4.27 -6.48 -1.02
N GLY A 17 -3.49 -7.24 -1.79
CA GLY A 17 -3.41 -8.69 -1.68
C GLY A 17 -2.22 -9.10 -0.83
N THR A 18 -2.44 -10.08 0.03
CA THR A 18 -1.43 -10.67 0.91
C THR A 18 -1.54 -12.19 0.88
N VAL A 19 -0.63 -12.86 1.56
CA VAL A 19 -0.63 -14.32 1.66
C VAL A 19 -0.78 -14.73 3.13
N ASP A 20 -1.70 -15.65 3.37
CA ASP A 20 -1.88 -16.29 4.67
C ASP A 20 -1.62 -17.79 4.49
N GLY A 21 -0.37 -18.22 4.72
CA GLY A 21 0.06 -19.55 4.33
C GLY A 21 0.06 -19.70 2.81
N ASP A 22 -0.82 -20.56 2.29
CA ASP A 22 -1.05 -20.72 0.85
C ASP A 22 -2.36 -20.06 0.39
N GLN A 23 -3.07 -19.36 1.30
CA GLN A 23 -4.34 -18.70 0.99
C GLN A 23 -4.09 -17.24 0.62
N PRO A 24 -4.41 -16.82 -0.62
CA PRO A 24 -4.39 -15.39 -0.96
C PRO A 24 -5.55 -14.66 -0.27
N GLU A 25 -5.27 -13.48 0.26
CA GLU A 25 -6.25 -12.62 0.91
C GLU A 25 -6.22 -11.25 0.25
N ILE A 26 -7.37 -10.56 0.19
CA ILE A 26 -7.47 -9.24 -0.42
C ILE A 26 -8.46 -8.37 0.35
N ARG A 27 -8.17 -7.09 0.44
CA ARG A 27 -9.04 -6.08 1.08
C ARG A 27 -8.78 -4.70 0.50
N PRO A 28 -9.75 -3.78 0.58
CA PRO A 28 -9.50 -2.39 0.23
C PRO A 28 -8.61 -1.73 1.30
N ILE A 29 -7.77 -0.79 0.86
CA ILE A 29 -6.97 0.07 1.74
C ILE A 29 -7.06 1.51 1.26
N GLY A 30 -6.77 2.46 2.15
CA GLY A 30 -7.00 3.87 1.89
C GLY A 30 -5.77 4.77 1.96
N VAL A 31 -4.61 4.27 2.38
CA VAL A 31 -3.42 5.10 2.54
C VAL A 31 -2.35 4.67 1.55
N PHE A 32 -1.89 5.62 0.75
CA PHE A 32 -0.78 5.43 -0.17
C PHE A 32 -0.04 6.74 -0.32
N GLN A 33 1.29 6.71 -0.15
CA GLN A 33 2.12 7.90 -0.22
C GLN A 33 3.38 7.63 -1.04
N GLU A 34 3.86 8.68 -1.69
CA GLU A 34 5.17 8.69 -2.33
C GLU A 34 6.02 9.78 -1.65
N TYR A 35 7.20 9.41 -1.19
CA TYR A 35 8.16 10.33 -0.61
C TYR A 35 9.53 10.08 -1.25
N ASP A 36 10.01 11.07 -2.00
CA ASP A 36 11.34 11.02 -2.63
C ASP A 36 11.54 9.76 -3.49
N GLY A 37 10.52 9.39 -4.26
CA GLY A 37 10.54 8.22 -5.14
C GLY A 37 10.24 6.89 -4.44
N ARG A 38 10.09 6.88 -3.12
CA ARG A 38 9.76 5.69 -2.34
C ARG A 38 8.26 5.61 -2.13
N LEU A 39 7.72 4.40 -2.19
CA LEU A 39 6.28 4.17 -2.04
C LEU A 39 5.96 3.56 -0.68
N PHE A 40 4.88 4.04 -0.08
CA PHE A 40 4.43 3.61 1.25
C PHE A 40 2.92 3.37 1.27
N THR A 41 2.52 2.39 2.06
CA THR A 41 1.13 2.19 2.44
C THR A 41 1.05 2.04 3.95
N ALA A 42 -0.17 1.94 4.48
CA ALA A 42 -0.33 1.79 5.92
C ALA A 42 -1.56 0.94 6.25
N VAL A 43 -1.41 0.11 7.27
CA VAL A 43 -2.48 -0.74 7.80
C VAL A 43 -2.39 -0.74 9.33
N GLY A 44 -3.50 -1.01 10.00
CA GLY A 44 -3.49 -1.12 11.47
C GLY A 44 -2.68 -2.33 11.92
N GLN A 45 -1.75 -2.14 12.86
CA GLN A 45 -0.94 -3.24 13.38
C GLN A 45 -1.75 -4.33 14.08
N HIS A 46 -2.97 -3.99 14.54
CA HIS A 46 -3.87 -4.93 15.21
C HIS A 46 -4.64 -5.83 14.22
N LYS A 47 -4.56 -5.56 12.92
CA LYS A 47 -5.32 -6.29 11.89
C LYS A 47 -4.57 -7.51 11.40
N LYS A 48 -5.33 -8.50 10.92
CA LYS A 48 -4.77 -9.73 10.33
C LYS A 48 -3.82 -9.44 9.17
N VAL A 49 -4.12 -8.43 8.35
CA VAL A 49 -3.29 -8.04 7.22
C VAL A 49 -1.87 -7.72 7.66
N TYR A 50 -1.69 -7.01 8.77
CA TYR A 50 -0.36 -6.69 9.29
C TYR A 50 0.40 -7.96 9.70
N ALA A 51 -0.28 -8.86 10.44
CA ALA A 51 0.33 -10.12 10.85
C ALA A 51 0.74 -10.98 9.64
N GLN A 52 -0.08 -11.00 8.60
CA GLN A 52 0.22 -11.71 7.36
C GLN A 52 1.48 -11.16 6.69
N ILE A 53 1.60 -9.82 6.60
CA ILE A 53 2.75 -9.16 6.00
C ILE A 53 4.03 -9.40 6.83
N MET A 54 3.93 -9.40 8.14
CA MET A 54 5.09 -9.67 9.01
C MET A 54 5.60 -11.10 8.82
N LYS A 55 4.72 -12.05 8.50
CA LYS A 55 5.09 -13.43 8.20
C LYS A 55 5.59 -13.62 6.77
N ASN A 56 4.96 -12.94 5.82
CA ASN A 56 5.34 -13.01 4.40
C ASN A 56 5.17 -11.62 3.79
N PRO A 57 6.27 -10.92 3.53
CA PRO A 57 6.22 -9.53 3.07
C PRO A 57 5.74 -9.35 1.64
N LYS A 58 5.55 -10.41 0.88
CA LYS A 58 5.09 -10.32 -0.50
C LYS A 58 3.66 -9.84 -0.56
N ILE A 59 3.44 -8.76 -1.31
CA ILE A 59 2.12 -8.15 -1.48
C ILE A 59 1.88 -7.80 -2.95
N VAL A 60 0.62 -7.56 -3.25
CA VAL A 60 0.22 -6.96 -4.52
C VAL A 60 -0.85 -5.91 -4.24
N ILE A 61 -0.73 -4.77 -4.92
CA ILE A 61 -1.76 -3.73 -4.90
C ILE A 61 -2.32 -3.62 -6.31
N CYS A 62 -3.64 -3.49 -6.41
CA CYS A 62 -4.31 -3.32 -7.69
C CYS A 62 -5.35 -2.22 -7.59
N ALA A 63 -5.41 -1.38 -8.61
CA ALA A 63 -6.43 -0.34 -8.71
C ALA A 63 -6.81 -0.16 -10.18
N MET A 64 -8.08 0.21 -10.40
CA MET A 64 -8.62 0.43 -11.74
C MET A 64 -9.17 1.84 -11.84
N SER A 65 -8.87 2.51 -12.94
CA SER A 65 -9.44 3.80 -13.30
C SER A 65 -9.80 3.77 -14.77
N GLU A 66 -11.08 3.98 -15.06
CA GLU A 66 -11.63 3.85 -16.41
C GLU A 66 -11.37 2.43 -16.95
N ASN A 67 -10.69 2.29 -18.08
CA ASN A 67 -10.41 0.99 -18.69
C ASN A 67 -8.96 0.56 -18.47
N ARG A 68 -8.26 1.17 -17.52
CA ARG A 68 -6.88 0.89 -17.20
C ARG A 68 -6.73 0.50 -15.74
N TRP A 69 -5.71 -0.30 -15.44
CA TRP A 69 -5.38 -0.60 -14.06
C TRP A 69 -3.87 -0.64 -13.87
N ILE A 70 -3.46 -0.54 -12.62
CA ILE A 70 -2.08 -0.79 -12.23
C ILE A 70 -2.02 -1.97 -11.29
N ARG A 71 -0.89 -2.64 -11.30
CA ARG A 71 -0.58 -3.70 -10.36
C ARG A 71 0.81 -3.47 -9.81
N VAL A 72 0.90 -3.32 -8.49
CA VAL A 72 2.18 -3.14 -7.80
C VAL A 72 2.48 -4.44 -7.06
N ARG A 73 3.50 -5.16 -7.49
CA ARG A 73 4.03 -6.32 -6.75
C ARG A 73 5.26 -5.87 -6.01
N ALA A 74 5.33 -6.17 -4.72
CA ALA A 74 6.44 -5.70 -3.90
C ALA A 74 6.59 -6.54 -2.64
N LYS A 75 7.64 -6.26 -1.89
CA LYS A 75 7.75 -6.64 -0.48
C LYS A 75 7.43 -5.42 0.35
N ALA A 76 6.58 -5.61 1.36
CA ALA A 76 6.20 -4.54 2.28
C ALA A 76 6.97 -4.70 3.59
N VAL A 77 7.75 -3.69 3.95
CA VAL A 77 8.57 -3.72 5.16
C VAL A 77 8.28 -2.50 6.03
N PRO A 78 8.36 -2.63 7.37
CA PRO A 78 8.10 -1.50 8.26
C PRO A 78 9.00 -0.31 7.95
N ALA A 79 8.39 0.88 7.92
CA ALA A 79 9.09 2.13 7.68
C ALA A 79 9.67 2.71 8.98
N GLU A 80 10.67 3.58 8.83
CA GLU A 80 11.27 4.30 9.97
C GLU A 80 10.29 5.32 10.57
N GLN A 81 10.52 5.69 11.84
CA GLN A 81 9.61 6.58 12.59
C GLN A 81 9.40 7.93 11.90
N ALA A 82 10.42 8.49 11.27
CA ALA A 82 10.30 9.76 10.55
C ALA A 82 9.25 9.68 9.43
N ILE A 83 9.17 8.56 8.74
CA ILE A 83 8.16 8.33 7.71
C ILE A 83 6.78 8.14 8.34
N VAL A 84 6.69 7.41 9.44
CA VAL A 84 5.42 7.25 10.17
C VAL A 84 4.84 8.61 10.54
N ASP A 85 5.67 9.50 11.09
CA ASP A 85 5.26 10.85 11.48
C ASP A 85 4.77 11.65 10.27
N ARG A 86 5.45 11.52 9.14
CA ARG A 86 5.08 12.21 7.90
C ARG A 86 3.74 11.71 7.35
N VAL A 87 3.50 10.41 7.41
CA VAL A 87 2.22 9.82 6.99
C VAL A 87 1.07 10.36 7.84
N PHE A 88 1.25 10.47 9.15
CA PHE A 88 0.24 11.08 10.03
C PHE A 88 0.01 12.54 9.70
N ALA A 89 1.08 13.30 9.42
CA ALA A 89 0.96 14.72 9.06
C ALA A 89 0.17 14.91 7.77
N ASP A 90 0.37 14.03 6.79
CA ASP A 90 -0.31 14.10 5.50
C ASP A 90 -1.73 13.49 5.54
N ASN A 91 -2.04 12.72 6.58
CA ASN A 91 -3.34 12.07 6.74
C ASN A 91 -3.85 12.27 8.17
N PRO A 92 -4.23 13.50 8.55
CA PRO A 92 -4.58 13.82 9.95
C PRO A 92 -5.71 12.97 10.53
N PHE A 93 -6.62 12.46 9.70
CA PHE A 93 -7.72 11.61 10.14
C PHE A 93 -7.22 10.34 10.85
N LEU A 94 -5.99 9.90 10.58
CA LEU A 94 -5.41 8.72 11.21
C LEU A 94 -5.28 8.89 12.72
N HIS A 95 -5.13 10.13 13.22
CA HIS A 95 -5.07 10.41 14.66
C HIS A 95 -6.39 10.11 15.37
N THR A 96 -7.51 10.07 14.67
CA THR A 96 -8.81 9.74 15.25
C THR A 96 -8.94 8.24 15.56
N ILE A 97 -8.11 7.42 14.91
CA ILE A 97 -8.14 5.95 15.05
C ILE A 97 -6.93 5.47 15.87
N TYR A 98 -5.74 5.97 15.54
CA TYR A 98 -4.47 5.52 16.10
C TYR A 98 -3.95 6.58 17.07
N ASN A 99 -4.23 6.39 18.35
CA ASN A 99 -3.89 7.34 19.41
C ASN A 99 -3.74 6.63 20.74
N ASP A 100 -3.33 7.37 21.78
CA ASP A 100 -3.12 6.80 23.11
C ASP A 100 -4.40 6.24 23.75
N GLN A 101 -5.55 6.85 23.44
CA GLN A 101 -6.83 6.41 23.99
C GLN A 101 -7.28 5.07 23.40
N SER A 102 -7.14 4.90 22.11
CA SER A 102 -7.48 3.64 21.45
C SER A 102 -6.45 2.54 21.71
N GLY A 103 -5.20 2.93 21.94
CA GLY A 103 -4.08 2.00 22.08
C GLY A 103 -3.69 1.33 20.76
N LEU A 104 -4.36 1.69 19.66
CA LEU A 104 -4.09 1.11 18.35
C LEU A 104 -2.90 1.81 17.69
N LYS A 105 -2.09 1.03 16.96
CA LYS A 105 -0.91 1.53 16.27
C LYS A 105 -1.05 1.35 14.76
N LEU A 106 -0.60 2.35 14.02
CA LEU A 106 -0.52 2.29 12.57
C LEU A 106 0.78 1.62 12.14
N GLY A 107 0.68 0.66 11.23
CA GLY A 107 1.84 0.05 10.60
C GLY A 107 2.08 0.70 9.24
N VAL A 108 3.06 1.57 9.14
CA VAL A 108 3.47 2.15 7.87
C VAL A 108 4.51 1.24 7.24
N LEU A 109 4.30 0.93 5.97
CA LEU A 109 5.07 -0.07 5.24
C LEU A 109 5.66 0.54 3.97
N GLU A 110 6.95 0.34 3.77
CA GLU A 110 7.60 0.69 2.50
C GLU A 110 7.48 -0.46 1.52
N LEU A 111 7.17 -0.13 0.27
CA LEU A 111 7.09 -1.10 -0.82
C LEU A 111 8.43 -1.16 -1.53
N THR A 112 9.08 -2.33 -1.49
CA THR A 112 10.44 -2.53 -2.00
C THR A 112 10.53 -3.77 -2.89
N GLU A 113 11.63 -3.90 -3.61
CA GLU A 113 12.01 -5.12 -4.35
C GLU A 113 10.87 -5.63 -5.24
N GLY A 114 10.33 -4.77 -6.06
CA GLY A 114 9.20 -5.17 -6.90
C GLY A 114 9.08 -4.36 -8.17
N GLU A 115 7.88 -4.37 -8.71
CA GLU A 115 7.59 -3.71 -9.98
C GLU A 115 6.16 -3.19 -10.02
N VAL A 116 5.94 -2.20 -10.88
CA VAL A 116 4.63 -1.67 -11.21
C VAL A 116 4.32 -2.02 -12.67
N GLU A 117 3.19 -2.67 -12.89
CA GLU A 117 2.66 -2.90 -14.23
C GLU A 117 1.54 -1.91 -14.51
N PHE A 118 1.62 -1.24 -15.65
CA PHE A 118 0.55 -0.39 -16.17
C PHE A 118 -0.17 -1.19 -17.25
N CYS A 119 -1.46 -1.43 -17.07
CA CYS A 119 -2.24 -2.36 -17.90
C CYS A 119 -3.47 -1.70 -18.51
N SER A 120 -3.87 -2.22 -19.67
CA SER A 120 -5.16 -1.92 -20.30
C SER A 120 -5.91 -3.24 -20.51
N MET A 121 -7.11 -3.16 -21.08
CA MET A 121 -7.88 -4.37 -21.42
C MET A 121 -7.15 -5.27 -22.42
N MET A 122 -6.14 -4.75 -23.11
CA MET A 122 -5.32 -5.51 -24.08
C MET A 122 -4.09 -6.16 -23.43
N GLY A 123 -3.90 -5.97 -22.12
CA GLY A 123 -2.79 -6.53 -21.35
C GLY A 123 -1.81 -5.47 -20.85
N PRO A 124 -0.65 -5.92 -20.33
CA PRO A 124 0.37 -4.99 -19.84
C PRO A 124 0.91 -4.08 -20.95
N GLU A 125 0.96 -2.77 -20.69
CA GLU A 125 1.52 -1.77 -21.60
C GLU A 125 2.95 -1.41 -21.21
N ARG A 126 3.27 -1.40 -19.91
CA ARG A 126 4.55 -0.94 -19.40
C ARG A 126 4.79 -1.53 -18.01
N THR A 127 6.05 -1.85 -17.74
CA THR A 127 6.48 -2.31 -16.40
C THR A 127 7.66 -1.46 -15.94
N GLU A 128 7.63 -1.00 -14.70
CA GLU A 128 8.72 -0.24 -14.08
C GLU A 128 9.11 -0.89 -12.77
N LYS A 129 10.42 -0.93 -12.48
CA LYS A 129 10.92 -1.46 -11.21
C LYS A 129 10.86 -0.40 -10.10
N LEU A 130 10.60 -0.85 -8.91
CA LEU A 130 10.68 -0.03 -7.69
C LEU A 130 12.11 0.22 -7.29
#